data_ba5d4f8a269ad7dd9aab40c6c0b4c954
#
_entry.id   ba5d4f8a269ad7dd9aab40c6c0b4c954
#
_cell.length_a   1.000
_cell.length_b   1.000
_cell.length_c   1.000
_cell.angle_alpha   90.00
_cell.angle_beta   90.00
_cell.angle_gamma   90.00
#
_symmetry.space_group_name_H-M   'P 1'
#
loop_
_entity.id
_entity.type
_entity.pdbx_description
1 polymer ?
#
loop_
_entity_poly.entity_id
_entity_poly.type
_entity_poly.pdbx_seq_one_letter_code
_entity_poly.pdbx_strand_id
1 'polypeptide(L)'
;MRYDEAVSEIYNFCIQNNSMAKLSDDNGALTFGEIKSEALMVATSSIATTVTFSDSKTEYALVVSSLSKTADIILSLMLRFLPVVFAIILLLSSLSAFICSRVIVSPIAKISQISKRMTSLDMAWKCNIESNDEIGVLASSLNTMASRLQETMEELANANNQLTDDVEKFKLLEEGRRNFFAAVSHELKTPLTILKGQIENMILGFGDYQNHEKYLPEALKATEDIEHLVKEIIAISKVESMDLADTLQEVSLKQTVNDTIQAILLIAQDKNIQIHEKINTDMVLYVNPNLWNKVLSNIIGNAVRHSPYGEDVFVTLQSSENGNTLVIENTGVSIPEADLRHMFTPFYRADKSRNKATGGNGLGLYIVKTILDLHGMTYLLRNTEQGVAFFLNLN
;
A
#
# COMPACT_ATOMS: atom_id res chain seq x y z
N MET A 1 -111.46 12.94 35.16
CA MET A 1 -110.90 12.55 36.42
C MET A 1 -110.93 13.71 37.39
N ARG A 2 -111.30 13.53 38.63
CA ARG A 2 -111.32 14.59 39.62
C ARG A 2 -109.93 14.94 40.06
N TYR A 3 -109.71 16.16 40.53
CA TYR A 3 -108.39 16.65 40.94
C TYR A 3 -107.75 15.74 42.00
N ASP A 4 -108.49 15.34 43.09
CA ASP A 4 -107.94 14.52 44.14
C ASP A 4 -107.58 13.09 43.68
N GLU A 5 -108.30 12.52 42.75
CA GLU A 5 -108.00 11.21 42.12
C GLU A 5 -106.72 11.27 41.31
N ALA A 6 -106.62 12.37 40.52
CA ALA A 6 -105.42 12.58 39.68
C ALA A 6 -104.17 12.81 40.50
N VAL A 7 -104.23 13.60 41.59
CA VAL A 7 -103.13 13.84 42.52
C VAL A 7 -102.63 12.47 43.12
N SER A 8 -103.57 11.62 43.49
CA SER A 8 -103.19 10.33 44.06
C SER A 8 -102.56 9.40 42.99
N GLU A 9 -103.05 9.37 41.77
CA GLU A 9 -102.41 8.62 40.70
C GLU A 9 -101.03 9.17 40.30
N ILE A 10 -100.88 10.48 40.17
CA ILE A 10 -99.58 11.08 39.91
C ILE A 10 -98.56 10.75 40.99
N TYR A 11 -98.96 10.77 42.25
CA TYR A 11 -98.09 10.42 43.38
C TYR A 11 -97.66 8.95 43.31
N ASN A 12 -98.59 8.04 43.10
CA ASN A 12 -98.31 6.63 42.92
C ASN A 12 -97.42 6.31 41.74
N PHE A 13 -97.65 6.98 40.59
CA PHE A 13 -96.80 6.90 39.44
C PHE A 13 -95.37 7.33 39.76
N CYS A 14 -95.18 8.50 40.44
CA CYS A 14 -93.90 8.99 40.80
C CYS A 14 -93.08 8.03 41.70
N ILE A 15 -93.73 7.40 42.66
CA ILE A 15 -93.09 6.39 43.52
C ILE A 15 -92.71 5.12 42.74
N GLN A 16 -93.66 4.63 41.92
CA GLN A 16 -93.39 3.38 41.15
C GLN A 16 -92.28 3.56 40.10
N ASN A 17 -92.16 4.75 39.52
CA ASN A 17 -91.24 4.98 38.43
C ASN A 17 -89.99 5.86 38.78
N ASN A 18 -89.75 6.06 40.08
CA ASN A 18 -88.66 6.87 40.56
C ASN A 18 -88.59 8.19 39.80
N SER A 19 -89.71 8.87 39.73
CA SER A 19 -89.88 10.11 39.01
C SER A 19 -90.43 11.20 39.91
N MET A 20 -90.30 12.43 39.49
CA MET A 20 -90.84 13.61 40.17
C MET A 20 -91.85 14.28 39.25
N ALA A 21 -93.01 14.57 39.76
CA ALA A 21 -93.96 15.38 39.02
C ALA A 21 -94.19 16.67 39.76
N LYS A 22 -94.28 17.75 39.02
CA LYS A 22 -94.64 19.06 39.49
C LYS A 22 -95.90 19.52 38.78
N LEU A 23 -96.94 19.70 39.58
CA LEU A 23 -98.21 20.23 39.09
C LEU A 23 -98.30 21.69 39.52
N SER A 24 -98.44 22.64 38.61
CA SER A 24 -98.47 24.08 38.91
C SER A 24 -99.64 24.76 38.26
N ASP A 25 -100.29 25.71 39.00
CA ASP A 25 -101.28 26.64 38.55
C ASP A 25 -100.89 28.11 38.84
N ASP A 26 -101.67 29.07 38.61
CA ASP A 26 -101.43 30.48 38.83
C ASP A 26 -101.22 30.80 40.36
N ASN A 27 -101.67 29.89 41.21
CA ASN A 27 -101.65 30.11 42.71
C ASN A 27 -100.60 29.29 43.43
N GLY A 28 -99.90 28.42 42.81
CA GLY A 28 -98.86 27.61 43.44
C GLY A 28 -98.45 26.38 42.70
N ALA A 29 -97.47 25.64 43.20
CA ALA A 29 -96.99 24.40 42.63
C ALA A 29 -96.89 23.32 43.73
N LEU A 30 -97.50 22.11 43.36
CA LEU A 30 -97.35 20.92 44.15
C LEU A 30 -96.35 19.98 43.52
N THR A 31 -95.41 19.48 44.31
CA THR A 31 -94.40 18.55 43.87
C THR A 31 -94.67 17.17 44.44
N PHE A 32 -94.67 16.16 43.61
CA PHE A 32 -94.94 14.73 43.94
C PHE A 32 -93.73 13.88 43.64
N GLY A 33 -93.34 13.03 44.55
CA GLY A 33 -92.20 12.13 44.38
C GLY A 33 -90.86 12.78 44.56
N GLU A 34 -89.89 11.96 44.62
CA GLU A 34 -88.49 12.39 44.70
C GLU A 34 -87.66 11.43 43.81
N ILE A 35 -86.83 12.01 42.99
CA ILE A 35 -85.91 11.21 42.21
C ILE A 35 -84.74 10.79 43.11
N LYS A 36 -84.66 9.52 43.47
CA LYS A 36 -83.58 8.97 44.23
C LYS A 36 -82.51 8.47 43.25
N SER A 37 -81.36 9.10 43.25
CA SER A 37 -80.21 8.63 42.47
C SER A 37 -78.94 8.62 43.38
N GLU A 38 -78.20 7.53 43.30
CA GLU A 38 -76.90 7.39 43.94
C GLU A 38 -75.77 7.97 43.08
N ALA A 39 -76.04 8.43 41.89
CA ALA A 39 -75.02 8.94 40.96
C ALA A 39 -74.82 10.47 41.09
N LEU A 40 -73.54 10.89 41.04
CA LEU A 40 -73.13 12.29 41.18
C LEU A 40 -73.61 13.22 40.03
N MET A 41 -73.99 12.67 38.89
CA MET A 41 -74.57 13.36 37.73
C MET A 41 -75.80 12.63 37.24
N VAL A 42 -76.95 13.22 37.47
CA VAL A 42 -78.21 12.65 37.02
C VAL A 42 -78.73 13.47 35.83
N ALA A 43 -78.75 12.79 34.66
CA ALA A 43 -79.48 13.33 33.53
C ALA A 43 -80.98 13.03 33.69
N THR A 44 -81.76 14.05 33.90
CA THR A 44 -83.24 13.95 33.96
C THR A 44 -83.88 14.35 32.64
N SER A 45 -84.74 13.55 32.13
CA SER A 45 -85.61 13.96 31.03
C SER A 45 -86.94 14.43 31.57
N SER A 46 -87.40 15.60 31.19
CA SER A 46 -88.63 16.17 31.67
C SER A 46 -89.59 16.35 30.48
N ILE A 47 -90.84 15.97 30.72
CA ILE A 47 -91.94 16.18 29.79
C ILE A 47 -92.89 17.14 30.50
N ALA A 48 -93.25 18.21 29.81
CA ALA A 48 -94.22 19.18 30.29
C ALA A 48 -95.50 19.13 29.42
N THR A 49 -96.65 19.08 30.05
CA THR A 49 -97.93 19.11 29.40
C THR A 49 -98.92 19.89 30.27
N THR A 50 -99.95 20.41 29.64
CA THR A 50 -101.08 21.07 30.37
C THR A 50 -102.19 20.05 30.58
N VAL A 51 -102.75 20.03 31.75
CA VAL A 51 -103.85 19.12 32.19
C VAL A 51 -104.98 19.95 32.81
N THR A 52 -106.24 19.61 32.43
CA THR A 52 -107.44 20.17 33.05
C THR A 52 -108.23 19.07 33.73
N PHE A 53 -108.72 19.33 34.92
CA PHE A 53 -109.50 18.37 35.71
C PHE A 53 -111.03 18.61 35.52
N SER A 54 -111.83 17.60 35.63
CA SER A 54 -113.27 17.66 35.39
C SER A 54 -114.05 18.50 36.37
N ASP A 55 -113.47 18.78 37.55
CA ASP A 55 -114.02 19.49 38.68
C ASP A 55 -113.41 20.91 38.85
N SER A 56 -112.47 21.32 37.95
CA SER A 56 -111.78 22.59 37.97
C SER A 56 -111.78 23.20 36.53
N LYS A 57 -111.94 24.54 36.44
CA LYS A 57 -111.77 25.25 35.19
C LYS A 57 -110.35 25.81 34.99
N THR A 58 -109.49 25.51 35.94
CA THR A 58 -108.03 25.94 35.95
C THR A 58 -107.19 24.96 35.15
N GLU A 59 -106.35 25.50 34.25
CA GLU A 59 -105.31 24.73 33.58
C GLU A 59 -104.10 24.57 34.50
N TYR A 60 -103.64 23.33 34.63
CA TYR A 60 -102.43 22.99 35.40
C TYR A 60 -101.31 22.56 34.48
N ALA A 61 -100.10 23.09 34.71
CA ALA A 61 -98.91 22.58 34.00
C ALA A 61 -98.35 21.39 34.82
N LEU A 62 -98.39 20.22 34.19
CA LEU A 62 -97.76 19.00 34.73
C LEU A 62 -96.38 18.77 34.10
N VAL A 63 -95.36 18.81 34.88
CA VAL A 63 -93.98 18.51 34.46
C VAL A 63 -93.53 17.20 35.17
N VAL A 64 -93.36 16.19 34.37
CA VAL A 64 -92.85 14.90 34.90
C VAL A 64 -91.42 14.75 34.53
N SER A 65 -90.57 14.62 35.55
CA SER A 65 -89.14 14.40 35.40
C SER A 65 -88.77 12.99 35.85
N SER A 66 -88.02 12.26 35.02
CA SER A 66 -87.54 10.91 35.37
C SER A 66 -86.09 10.76 35.05
N LEU A 67 -85.38 9.79 35.66
CA LEU A 67 -84.03 9.40 35.37
C LEU A 67 -83.93 8.96 33.93
N SER A 68 -83.08 9.57 33.17
CA SER A 68 -82.81 9.13 31.79
C SER A 68 -82.00 7.84 31.82
N LYS A 69 -82.64 6.72 31.62
CA LYS A 69 -82.02 5.38 31.46
C LYS A 69 -81.06 5.31 30.29
N THR A 70 -81.13 6.29 29.38
CA THR A 70 -80.25 6.33 28.18
C THR A 70 -78.80 6.64 28.55
N ALA A 71 -78.60 7.49 29.59
CA ALA A 71 -77.24 7.82 30.03
C ALA A 71 -76.55 6.59 30.63
N ASP A 72 -77.24 5.79 31.44
CA ASP A 72 -76.71 4.58 32.06
C ASP A 72 -76.34 3.49 31.00
N ILE A 73 -77.21 3.38 30.00
CA ILE A 73 -76.97 2.44 28.89
C ILE A 73 -75.72 2.87 28.11
N ILE A 74 -75.62 4.16 27.77
CA ILE A 74 -74.42 4.71 27.05
C ILE A 74 -73.18 4.49 27.87
N LEU A 75 -73.18 4.81 29.15
CA LEU A 75 -72.04 4.64 30.07
C LEU A 75 -71.63 3.18 30.18
N SER A 76 -72.59 2.24 30.37
CA SER A 76 -72.34 0.83 30.45
C SER A 76 -71.79 0.24 29.16
N LEU A 77 -72.24 0.70 28.00
CA LEU A 77 -71.69 0.34 26.70
C LEU A 77 -70.26 0.88 26.51
N MET A 78 -70.02 2.13 26.85
CA MET A 78 -68.66 2.71 26.81
C MET A 78 -67.68 1.94 27.68
N LEU A 79 -68.05 1.65 28.97
CA LEU A 79 -67.20 0.88 29.86
C LEU A 79 -66.93 -0.54 29.37
N ARG A 80 -67.88 -1.15 28.66
CA ARG A 80 -67.76 -2.49 28.09
C ARG A 80 -66.84 -2.54 26.88
N PHE A 81 -66.86 -1.50 26.02
CA PHE A 81 -66.02 -1.44 24.82
C PHE A 81 -64.67 -0.83 25.07
N LEU A 82 -64.45 -0.03 26.13
CA LEU A 82 -63.19 0.61 26.48
C LEU A 82 -62.02 -0.38 26.54
N PRO A 83 -62.07 -1.53 27.23
CA PRO A 83 -60.98 -2.50 27.29
C PRO A 83 -60.66 -3.14 25.91
N VAL A 84 -61.67 -3.33 25.06
CA VAL A 84 -61.48 -3.84 23.70
C VAL A 84 -60.73 -2.85 22.84
N VAL A 85 -61.12 -1.56 22.85
CA VAL A 85 -60.47 -0.50 22.15
C VAL A 85 -59.00 -0.33 22.62
N PHE A 86 -58.80 -0.36 23.93
CA PHE A 86 -57.47 -0.31 24.53
C PHE A 86 -56.58 -1.49 24.12
N ALA A 87 -57.13 -2.72 24.09
CA ALA A 87 -56.41 -3.90 23.63
C ALA A 87 -55.99 -3.79 22.14
N ILE A 88 -56.90 -3.27 21.29
CA ILE A 88 -56.61 -3.01 19.86
C ILE A 88 -55.48 -1.99 19.69
N ILE A 89 -55.51 -0.86 20.43
CA ILE A 89 -54.50 0.16 20.42
C ILE A 89 -53.14 -0.40 20.86
N LEU A 90 -53.08 -1.18 21.94
CA LEU A 90 -51.88 -1.85 22.41
C LEU A 90 -51.32 -2.80 21.37
N LEU A 91 -52.17 -3.58 20.73
CA LEU A 91 -51.75 -4.54 19.68
C LEU A 91 -51.17 -3.80 18.47
N LEU A 92 -51.85 -2.79 17.99
CA LEU A 92 -51.39 -1.95 16.87
C LEU A 92 -50.09 -1.22 17.20
N SER A 93 -49.98 -0.65 18.40
CA SER A 93 -48.76 0.01 18.89
C SER A 93 -47.59 -0.96 18.98
N SER A 94 -47.81 -2.17 19.54
CA SER A 94 -46.80 -3.23 19.64
C SER A 94 -46.33 -3.69 18.24
N LEU A 95 -47.29 -3.91 17.33
CA LEU A 95 -46.97 -4.28 15.95
C LEU A 95 -46.19 -3.20 15.22
N SER A 96 -46.59 -1.94 15.36
CA SER A 96 -45.89 -0.80 14.77
C SER A 96 -44.46 -0.68 15.34
N ALA A 97 -44.30 -0.81 16.65
CA ALA A 97 -42.98 -0.78 17.31
C ALA A 97 -42.10 -1.93 16.84
N PHE A 98 -42.63 -3.12 16.64
CA PHE A 98 -41.90 -4.29 16.14
C PHE A 98 -41.45 -4.05 14.69
N ILE A 99 -42.31 -3.58 13.82
CA ILE A 99 -41.98 -3.25 12.42
C ILE A 99 -40.88 -2.14 12.37
N CYS A 100 -41.08 -1.07 13.10
CA CYS A 100 -40.11 0.04 13.15
C CYS A 100 -38.74 -0.43 13.66
N SER A 101 -38.71 -1.25 14.70
CA SER A 101 -37.47 -1.82 15.22
C SER A 101 -36.73 -2.68 14.17
N ARG A 102 -37.45 -3.47 13.39
CA ARG A 102 -36.86 -4.39 12.41
C ARG A 102 -36.46 -3.69 11.10
N VAL A 103 -37.21 -2.72 10.65
CA VAL A 103 -37.01 -2.06 9.35
C VAL A 103 -36.06 -0.86 9.47
N ILE A 104 -36.08 -0.14 10.58
CA ILE A 104 -35.30 1.09 10.75
C ILE A 104 -34.15 0.91 11.74
N VAL A 105 -34.46 0.51 12.96
CA VAL A 105 -33.49 0.51 14.05
C VAL A 105 -32.36 -0.53 13.85
N SER A 106 -32.74 -1.75 13.49
CA SER A 106 -31.77 -2.84 13.31
C SER A 106 -30.75 -2.58 12.19
N PRO A 107 -31.14 -2.13 10.99
CA PRO A 107 -30.15 -1.76 9.95
C PRO A 107 -29.24 -0.62 10.34
N ILE A 108 -29.75 0.43 10.96
CA ILE A 108 -28.96 1.56 11.42
C ILE A 108 -27.94 1.14 12.48
N ALA A 109 -28.35 0.27 13.43
CA ALA A 109 -27.44 -0.26 14.44
C ALA A 109 -26.32 -1.09 13.80
N LYS A 110 -26.60 -1.87 12.75
CA LYS A 110 -25.59 -2.63 11.99
C LYS A 110 -24.61 -1.68 11.29
N ILE A 111 -25.10 -0.65 10.59
CA ILE A 111 -24.28 0.36 9.95
C ILE A 111 -23.36 1.04 10.96
N SER A 112 -23.90 1.44 12.11
CA SER A 112 -23.12 2.06 13.19
C SER A 112 -22.03 1.14 13.73
N GLN A 113 -22.32 -0.16 13.92
CA GLN A 113 -21.34 -1.14 14.36
C GLN A 113 -20.23 -1.34 13.32
N ILE A 114 -20.59 -1.39 12.04
CA ILE A 114 -19.65 -1.51 10.93
C ILE A 114 -18.78 -0.26 10.85
N SER A 115 -19.37 0.92 10.90
CA SER A 115 -18.62 2.19 10.92
C SER A 115 -17.61 2.26 12.06
N LYS A 116 -17.96 1.70 13.23
CA LYS A 116 -17.04 1.61 14.36
C LYS A 116 -15.88 0.65 14.14
N ARG A 117 -16.06 -0.44 13.36
CA ARG A 117 -14.97 -1.34 12.96
C ARG A 117 -14.03 -0.69 11.96
N MET A 118 -14.54 0.15 11.06
CA MET A 118 -13.68 0.93 10.15
C MET A 118 -12.64 1.77 10.88
N THR A 119 -12.96 2.31 12.05
CA THR A 119 -12.00 3.11 12.84
C THR A 119 -10.83 2.27 13.37
N SER A 120 -10.97 0.94 13.44
CA SER A 120 -9.90 -0.01 13.82
C SER A 120 -9.20 -0.64 12.62
N LEU A 121 -9.42 -0.10 11.39
CA LEU A 121 -8.81 -0.59 10.14
C LEU A 121 -9.15 -2.06 9.79
N ASP A 122 -10.20 -2.63 10.41
CA ASP A 122 -10.73 -3.92 10.02
C ASP A 122 -11.64 -3.73 8.80
N MET A 123 -11.11 -3.97 7.59
CA MET A 123 -11.81 -3.76 6.31
C MET A 123 -12.43 -5.04 5.73
N ALA A 124 -12.33 -6.19 6.46
CA ALA A 124 -12.77 -7.50 5.96
C ALA A 124 -14.29 -7.70 5.98
N TRP A 125 -15.11 -6.64 6.05
CA TRP A 125 -16.55 -6.72 6.17
C TRP A 125 -17.26 -6.02 5.00
N LYS A 126 -18.49 -6.48 4.72
CA LYS A 126 -19.44 -5.84 3.80
C LYS A 126 -20.75 -5.59 4.52
N CYS A 127 -21.32 -4.43 4.28
CA CYS A 127 -22.65 -4.08 4.77
C CYS A 127 -23.70 -4.72 3.83
N ASN A 128 -24.15 -5.93 4.17
CA ASN A 128 -25.21 -6.65 3.43
C ASN A 128 -26.59 -6.19 3.91
N ILE A 129 -26.96 -4.96 3.60
CA ILE A 129 -28.32 -4.43 3.83
C ILE A 129 -28.95 -4.22 2.45
N GLU A 130 -29.88 -5.09 2.11
CA GLU A 130 -30.69 -4.97 0.89
C GLU A 130 -31.94 -4.18 1.23
N SER A 131 -31.92 -2.88 1.00
CA SER A 131 -33.08 -1.99 1.09
C SER A 131 -33.10 -1.05 -0.11
N ASN A 132 -34.29 -0.73 -0.59
CA ASN A 132 -34.48 0.20 -1.72
C ASN A 132 -34.78 1.64 -1.25
N ASP A 133 -34.46 1.95 0.00
CA ASP A 133 -34.63 3.26 0.64
C ASP A 133 -33.29 3.95 0.90
N GLU A 134 -33.32 5.04 1.65
CA GLU A 134 -32.14 5.83 2.03
C GLU A 134 -31.11 5.01 2.83
N ILE A 135 -31.58 4.00 3.55
CA ILE A 135 -30.71 3.09 4.32
C ILE A 135 -29.91 2.18 3.38
N GLY A 136 -30.52 1.71 2.29
CA GLY A 136 -29.82 0.96 1.24
C GLY A 136 -28.75 1.80 0.52
N VAL A 137 -29.09 3.06 0.20
CA VAL A 137 -28.14 4.02 -0.40
C VAL A 137 -26.96 4.27 0.55
N LEU A 138 -27.22 4.45 1.85
CA LEU A 138 -26.18 4.64 2.85
C LEU A 138 -25.27 3.41 2.98
N ALA A 139 -25.85 2.21 3.00
CA ALA A 139 -25.10 0.95 3.05
C ALA A 139 -24.18 0.77 1.82
N SER A 140 -24.70 1.07 0.62
CA SER A 140 -23.94 1.02 -0.64
C SER A 140 -22.79 2.05 -0.64
N SER A 141 -23.07 3.28 -0.22
CA SER A 141 -22.07 4.34 -0.12
C SER A 141 -20.95 3.97 0.87
N LEU A 142 -21.31 3.37 1.99
CA LEU A 142 -20.34 2.88 3.00
C LEU A 142 -19.46 1.76 2.43
N ASN A 143 -20.04 0.81 1.69
CA ASN A 143 -19.30 -0.24 1.02
C ASN A 143 -18.32 0.31 -0.02
N THR A 144 -18.76 1.28 -0.82
CA THR A 144 -17.91 1.96 -1.81
C THR A 144 -16.75 2.70 -1.15
N MET A 145 -17.03 3.40 -0.04
CA MET A 145 -15.98 4.08 0.74
C MET A 145 -14.98 3.08 1.33
N ALA A 146 -15.44 1.97 1.89
CA ALA A 146 -14.58 0.92 2.43
C ALA A 146 -13.69 0.30 1.35
N SER A 147 -14.25 -0.01 0.17
CA SER A 147 -13.48 -0.55 -0.96
C SER A 147 -12.41 0.43 -1.45
N ARG A 148 -12.74 1.70 -1.61
CA ARG A 148 -11.76 2.72 -2.01
C ARG A 148 -10.66 2.93 -0.97
N LEU A 149 -11.04 2.91 0.31
CA LEU A 149 -10.07 3.05 1.39
C LEU A 149 -9.11 1.84 1.43
N GLN A 150 -9.63 0.63 1.26
CA GLN A 150 -8.81 -0.58 1.17
C GLN A 150 -7.83 -0.50 -0.02
N GLU A 151 -8.33 -0.16 -1.20
CA GLU A 151 -7.52 0.00 -2.41
C GLU A 151 -6.39 1.03 -2.20
N THR A 152 -6.73 2.21 -1.64
CA THR A 152 -5.72 3.24 -1.33
C THR A 152 -4.69 2.78 -0.30
N MET A 153 -5.11 2.00 0.71
CA MET A 153 -4.18 1.44 1.70
C MET A 153 -3.23 0.40 1.09
N GLU A 154 -3.73 -0.44 0.17
CA GLU A 154 -2.91 -1.41 -0.56
C GLU A 154 -1.91 -0.70 -1.48
N GLU A 155 -2.34 0.33 -2.22
CA GLU A 155 -1.46 1.18 -3.02
C GLU A 155 -0.38 1.86 -2.18
N LEU A 156 -0.76 2.42 -1.03
CA LEU A 156 0.18 3.06 -0.11
C LEU A 156 1.18 2.06 0.48
N ALA A 157 0.73 0.86 0.85
CA ALA A 157 1.61 -0.20 1.34
C ALA A 157 2.62 -0.64 0.27
N ASN A 158 2.17 -0.82 -0.97
CA ASN A 158 3.03 -1.17 -2.10
C ASN A 158 4.05 -0.05 -2.41
N ALA A 159 3.60 1.21 -2.45
CA ALA A 159 4.49 2.35 -2.64
C ALA A 159 5.53 2.49 -1.52
N ASN A 160 5.14 2.24 -0.27
CA ASN A 160 6.04 2.27 0.88
C ASN A 160 7.09 1.14 0.83
N ASN A 161 6.68 -0.06 0.43
CA ASN A 161 7.60 -1.19 0.23
C ASN A 161 8.61 -0.86 -0.89
N GLN A 162 8.13 -0.34 -2.02
CA GLN A 162 8.99 0.06 -3.13
C GLN A 162 9.98 1.16 -2.71
N LEU A 163 9.51 2.17 -1.97
CA LEU A 163 10.37 3.23 -1.45
C LEU A 163 11.45 2.67 -0.49
N THR A 164 11.08 1.69 0.34
CA THR A 164 12.04 1.04 1.26
C THR A 164 13.12 0.30 0.47
N ASP A 165 12.75 -0.46 -0.56
CA ASP A 165 13.69 -1.16 -1.45
C ASP A 165 14.60 -0.17 -2.19
N ASP A 166 14.05 0.94 -2.68
CA ASP A 166 14.83 1.97 -3.37
C ASP A 166 15.81 2.68 -2.44
N VAL A 167 15.41 2.96 -1.19
CA VAL A 167 16.30 3.53 -0.15
C VAL A 167 17.43 2.56 0.19
N GLU A 168 17.16 1.26 0.27
CA GLU A 168 18.20 0.26 0.53
C GLU A 168 19.19 0.16 -0.62
N LYS A 169 18.70 0.11 -1.87
CA LYS A 169 19.55 0.15 -3.07
C LYS A 169 20.41 1.42 -3.10
N PHE A 170 19.82 2.57 -2.80
CA PHE A 170 20.54 3.84 -2.76
C PHE A 170 21.65 3.85 -1.71
N LYS A 171 21.40 3.29 -0.51
CA LYS A 171 22.43 3.14 0.53
C LYS A 171 23.59 2.28 0.08
N LEU A 172 23.30 1.13 -0.56
CA LEU A 172 24.34 0.23 -1.07
C LEU A 172 25.21 0.91 -2.14
N LEU A 173 24.58 1.68 -3.06
CA LEU A 173 25.29 2.45 -4.06
C LEU A 173 26.16 3.56 -3.44
N GLU A 174 25.63 4.27 -2.46
CA GLU A 174 26.38 5.35 -1.77
C GLU A 174 27.56 4.79 -0.94
N GLU A 175 27.38 3.65 -0.26
CA GLU A 175 28.46 2.96 0.41
C GLU A 175 29.52 2.48 -0.56
N GLY A 176 29.14 1.92 -1.70
CA GLY A 176 30.05 1.53 -2.78
C GLY A 176 30.88 2.72 -3.29
N ARG A 177 30.22 3.85 -3.55
CA ARG A 177 30.86 5.09 -3.99
C ARG A 177 31.82 5.64 -2.95
N ARG A 178 31.44 5.64 -1.68
CA ARG A 178 32.29 6.10 -0.57
C ARG A 178 33.55 5.24 -0.42
N ASN A 179 33.37 3.91 -0.49
CA ASN A 179 34.48 2.96 -0.42
C ASN A 179 35.42 3.12 -1.61
N PHE A 180 34.89 3.34 -2.81
CA PHE A 180 35.68 3.63 -4.00
C PHE A 180 36.57 4.87 -3.80
N PHE A 181 36.00 6.03 -3.39
CA PHE A 181 36.79 7.24 -3.18
C PHE A 181 37.81 7.11 -2.04
N ALA A 182 37.49 6.38 -1.00
CA ALA A 182 38.44 6.07 0.07
C ALA A 182 39.64 5.27 -0.45
N ALA A 183 39.38 4.23 -1.26
CA ALA A 183 40.41 3.41 -1.88
C ALA A 183 41.26 4.21 -2.89
N VAL A 184 40.62 5.04 -3.75
CA VAL A 184 41.31 5.98 -4.65
C VAL A 184 42.27 6.87 -3.89
N SER A 185 41.81 7.49 -2.80
CA SER A 185 42.64 8.38 -1.99
C SER A 185 43.85 7.67 -1.40
N HIS A 186 43.67 6.43 -0.96
CA HIS A 186 44.77 5.62 -0.44
C HIS A 186 45.78 5.24 -1.51
N GLU A 187 45.32 4.77 -2.67
CA GLU A 187 46.18 4.32 -3.76
C GLU A 187 46.90 5.46 -4.49
N LEU A 188 46.37 6.68 -4.47
CA LEU A 188 47.06 7.89 -4.95
C LEU A 188 48.10 8.39 -3.93
N LYS A 189 47.79 8.32 -2.62
CA LYS A 189 48.70 8.86 -1.59
C LYS A 189 50.04 8.13 -1.53
N THR A 190 50.01 6.81 -1.70
CA THR A 190 51.23 5.95 -1.58
C THR A 190 52.28 6.31 -2.63
N PRO A 191 52.03 6.25 -3.95
CA PRO A 191 53.03 6.58 -4.95
C PRO A 191 53.46 8.07 -4.89
N LEU A 192 52.53 8.97 -4.56
CA LEU A 192 52.81 10.40 -4.40
C LEU A 192 53.79 10.64 -3.23
N THR A 193 53.61 9.95 -2.11
CA THR A 193 54.54 10.05 -0.95
C THR A 193 55.91 9.50 -1.29
N ILE A 194 55.97 8.38 -2.03
CA ILE A 194 57.26 7.79 -2.47
C ILE A 194 57.98 8.76 -3.44
N LEU A 195 57.26 9.25 -4.46
CA LEU A 195 57.77 10.20 -5.45
C LEU A 195 58.31 11.46 -4.78
N LYS A 196 57.54 12.04 -3.84
CA LYS A 196 57.93 13.22 -3.07
C LYS A 196 59.23 12.94 -2.29
N GLY A 197 59.29 11.80 -1.55
CA GLY A 197 60.50 11.45 -0.79
C GLY A 197 61.70 11.19 -1.67
N GLN A 198 61.55 10.57 -2.86
CA GLN A 198 62.65 10.40 -3.82
C GLN A 198 63.19 11.77 -4.31
N ILE A 199 62.27 12.68 -4.70
CA ILE A 199 62.67 14.00 -5.15
C ILE A 199 63.33 14.82 -4.03
N GLU A 200 62.79 14.81 -2.82
CA GLU A 200 63.39 15.50 -1.65
C GLU A 200 64.79 14.98 -1.35
N ASN A 201 65.03 13.66 -1.36
CA ASN A 201 66.33 13.04 -1.13
C ASN A 201 67.32 13.36 -2.28
N MET A 202 66.87 13.41 -3.53
CA MET A 202 67.68 13.86 -4.67
C MET A 202 68.10 15.30 -4.50
N ILE A 203 67.20 16.21 -4.10
CA ILE A 203 67.49 17.65 -3.87
C ILE A 203 68.54 17.80 -2.74
N LEU A 204 68.39 17.02 -1.67
CA LEU A 204 69.31 17.08 -0.53
C LEU A 204 70.61 16.34 -0.77
N GLY A 205 70.78 15.62 -1.89
CA GLY A 205 71.95 14.81 -2.16
C GLY A 205 72.20 13.70 -1.13
N PHE A 206 71.17 13.10 -0.58
CA PHE A 206 71.27 12.17 0.53
C PHE A 206 71.55 10.74 0.04
N GLY A 207 72.69 10.16 0.43
CA GLY A 207 73.07 8.76 0.14
C GLY A 207 73.07 8.45 -1.36
N ASP A 208 72.50 7.29 -1.73
CA ASP A 208 72.43 6.81 -3.12
C ASP A 208 71.58 7.70 -4.04
N TYR A 209 70.76 8.60 -3.52
CA TYR A 209 69.91 9.51 -4.30
C TYR A 209 70.72 10.60 -5.04
N GLN A 210 72.02 10.70 -4.81
CA GLN A 210 72.94 11.51 -5.64
C GLN A 210 73.06 10.97 -7.08
N ASN A 211 72.75 9.67 -7.27
CA ASN A 211 72.72 9.09 -8.62
C ASN A 211 71.40 9.43 -9.34
N HIS A 212 71.34 10.61 -9.89
CA HIS A 212 70.17 11.13 -10.62
C HIS A 212 69.84 10.28 -11.84
N GLU A 213 70.81 9.67 -12.52
CA GLU A 213 70.58 8.79 -13.68
C GLU A 213 69.73 7.57 -13.32
N LYS A 214 69.84 7.08 -12.11
CA LYS A 214 69.05 5.96 -11.57
C LYS A 214 67.64 6.40 -11.10
N TYR A 215 67.57 7.47 -10.29
CA TYR A 215 66.34 7.80 -9.56
C TYR A 215 65.38 8.71 -10.36
N LEU A 216 65.87 9.52 -11.34
CA LEU A 216 64.97 10.28 -12.23
C LEU A 216 64.09 9.40 -13.11
N PRO A 217 64.60 8.31 -13.74
CA PRO A 217 63.71 7.39 -14.45
C PRO A 217 62.66 6.68 -13.53
N GLU A 218 63.06 6.36 -12.28
CA GLU A 218 62.13 5.76 -11.30
C GLU A 218 61.02 6.76 -10.90
N ALA A 219 61.42 8.04 -10.69
CA ALA A 219 60.47 9.11 -10.39
C ALA A 219 59.54 9.40 -11.57
N LEU A 220 60.04 9.39 -12.81
CA LEU A 220 59.23 9.51 -14.02
C LEU A 220 58.22 8.38 -14.13
N LYS A 221 58.67 7.14 -13.95
CA LYS A 221 57.79 5.95 -13.96
C LYS A 221 56.68 6.08 -12.91
N ALA A 222 57.02 6.51 -11.68
CA ALA A 222 55.98 6.72 -10.64
C ALA A 222 54.96 7.80 -11.04
N THR A 223 55.39 8.82 -11.78
CA THR A 223 54.49 9.86 -12.31
C THR A 223 53.57 9.30 -13.40
N GLU A 224 54.11 8.48 -14.31
CA GLU A 224 53.32 7.79 -15.35
C GLU A 224 52.30 6.81 -14.75
N ASP A 225 52.67 6.10 -13.69
CA ASP A 225 51.75 5.19 -12.96
C ASP A 225 50.59 6.00 -12.33
N ILE A 226 50.86 7.18 -11.75
CA ILE A 226 49.82 8.06 -11.19
C ILE A 226 48.95 8.60 -12.31
N GLU A 227 49.50 9.04 -13.43
CA GLU A 227 48.76 9.55 -14.59
C GLU A 227 47.79 8.46 -15.13
N HIS A 228 48.27 7.23 -15.25
CA HIS A 228 47.45 6.10 -15.69
C HIS A 228 46.27 5.86 -14.71
N LEU A 229 46.55 5.85 -13.40
CA LEU A 229 45.53 5.69 -12.36
C LEU A 229 44.46 6.80 -12.43
N VAL A 230 44.86 8.05 -12.60
CA VAL A 230 43.93 9.19 -12.75
C VAL A 230 43.08 9.02 -14.00
N LYS A 231 43.64 8.60 -15.14
CA LYS A 231 42.91 8.33 -16.38
C LYS A 231 41.84 7.22 -16.19
N GLU A 232 42.19 6.15 -15.44
CA GLU A 232 41.26 5.09 -15.12
C GLU A 232 40.10 5.57 -14.24
N ILE A 233 40.35 6.38 -13.20
CA ILE A 233 39.36 6.98 -12.34
C ILE A 233 38.38 7.88 -13.11
N ILE A 234 38.94 8.75 -14.01
CA ILE A 234 38.11 9.61 -14.87
C ILE A 234 37.27 8.77 -15.83
N ALA A 235 37.81 7.67 -16.36
CA ALA A 235 37.05 6.77 -17.23
C ALA A 235 35.86 6.14 -16.48
N ILE A 236 36.07 5.68 -15.24
CA ILE A 236 35.00 5.14 -14.38
C ILE A 236 33.91 6.20 -14.15
N SER A 237 34.30 7.40 -13.72
CA SER A 237 33.37 8.50 -13.46
C SER A 237 32.55 8.88 -14.69
N LYS A 238 33.14 8.85 -15.90
CA LYS A 238 32.44 9.09 -17.15
C LYS A 238 31.41 7.97 -17.44
N VAL A 239 31.79 6.71 -17.21
CA VAL A 239 30.90 5.57 -17.45
C VAL A 239 29.71 5.63 -16.50
N GLU A 240 29.92 5.94 -15.20
CA GLU A 240 28.86 6.03 -14.20
C GLU A 240 27.85 7.16 -14.48
N SER A 241 28.25 8.21 -15.18
CA SER A 241 27.40 9.35 -15.54
C SER A 241 26.84 9.29 -16.98
N MET A 242 27.16 8.24 -17.74
CA MET A 242 26.81 8.14 -19.15
C MET A 242 25.39 7.59 -19.34
N ASP A 243 24.61 8.27 -20.17
CA ASP A 243 23.40 7.68 -20.75
C ASP A 243 23.81 6.88 -22.00
N LEU A 244 23.54 5.57 -21.98
CA LEU A 244 23.92 4.67 -23.06
C LEU A 244 23.07 4.85 -24.32
N ALA A 245 21.81 5.28 -24.20
CA ALA A 245 20.81 5.19 -25.25
C ALA A 245 21.30 5.79 -26.61
N ASP A 246 21.99 6.93 -26.54
CA ASP A 246 22.45 7.66 -27.71
C ASP A 246 23.84 7.20 -28.24
N THR A 247 24.50 6.26 -27.56
CA THR A 247 25.90 5.89 -27.85
C THR A 247 26.08 4.45 -28.35
N LEU A 248 24.99 3.68 -28.37
CA LEU A 248 25.00 2.28 -28.81
C LEU A 248 25.12 2.21 -30.34
N GLN A 249 25.96 1.29 -30.81
CA GLN A 249 26.19 1.02 -32.23
C GLN A 249 26.28 -0.49 -32.46
N GLU A 250 26.09 -0.90 -33.70
CA GLU A 250 26.33 -2.25 -34.14
C GLU A 250 27.84 -2.52 -34.21
N VAL A 251 28.32 -3.51 -33.48
CA VAL A 251 29.73 -3.89 -33.37
C VAL A 251 29.89 -5.37 -33.65
N SER A 252 30.80 -5.73 -34.57
CA SER A 252 31.19 -7.11 -34.82
C SER A 252 32.03 -7.63 -33.65
N LEU A 253 31.55 -8.68 -32.97
CA LEU A 253 32.28 -9.32 -31.88
C LEU A 253 33.63 -9.87 -32.37
N LYS A 254 33.63 -10.58 -33.50
CA LYS A 254 34.82 -11.22 -34.04
C LYS A 254 35.90 -10.18 -34.38
N GLN A 255 35.52 -9.10 -35.04
CA GLN A 255 36.45 -8.06 -35.42
C GLN A 255 37.08 -7.41 -34.19
N THR A 256 36.25 -7.00 -33.17
CA THR A 256 36.75 -6.36 -31.97
C THR A 256 37.63 -7.25 -31.11
N VAL A 257 37.32 -8.55 -31.02
CA VAL A 257 38.17 -9.55 -30.37
C VAL A 257 39.52 -9.62 -31.07
N ASN A 258 39.51 -9.76 -32.42
CA ASN A 258 40.75 -9.84 -33.23
C ASN A 258 41.61 -8.57 -33.08
N ASP A 259 41.01 -7.37 -33.16
CA ASP A 259 41.71 -6.10 -32.98
C ASP A 259 42.34 -6.02 -31.58
N THR A 260 41.63 -6.50 -30.57
CA THR A 260 42.15 -6.56 -29.17
C THR A 260 43.31 -7.53 -29.05
N ILE A 261 43.22 -8.73 -29.65
CA ILE A 261 44.29 -9.73 -29.66
C ILE A 261 45.55 -9.16 -30.33
N GLN A 262 45.40 -8.51 -31.48
CA GLN A 262 46.53 -7.86 -32.20
C GLN A 262 47.22 -6.82 -31.34
N ALA A 263 46.47 -5.99 -30.59
CA ALA A 263 47.02 -4.97 -29.75
C ALA A 263 47.87 -5.49 -28.58
N ILE A 264 47.65 -6.73 -28.13
CA ILE A 264 48.36 -7.34 -26.99
C ILE A 264 49.35 -8.44 -27.45
N LEU A 265 49.45 -8.71 -28.75
CA LEU A 265 50.26 -9.81 -29.31
C LEU A 265 51.73 -9.74 -28.88
N LEU A 266 52.33 -8.55 -28.83
CA LEU A 266 53.71 -8.36 -28.38
C LEU A 266 53.90 -8.83 -26.92
N ILE A 267 52.96 -8.50 -26.04
CA ILE A 267 53.01 -8.88 -24.63
C ILE A 267 52.85 -10.40 -24.47
N ALA A 268 52.00 -11.00 -25.29
CA ALA A 268 51.82 -12.45 -25.31
C ALA A 268 53.08 -13.16 -25.81
N GLN A 269 53.72 -12.63 -26.91
CA GLN A 269 54.98 -13.18 -27.46
C GLN A 269 56.11 -13.11 -26.44
N ASP A 270 56.29 -11.99 -25.71
CA ASP A 270 57.33 -11.83 -24.67
C ASP A 270 57.20 -12.88 -23.57
N LYS A 271 56.00 -13.39 -23.32
CA LYS A 271 55.71 -14.44 -22.36
C LYS A 271 55.57 -15.84 -22.99
N ASN A 272 55.81 -15.99 -24.31
CA ASN A 272 55.57 -17.22 -25.05
C ASN A 272 54.14 -17.79 -24.87
N ILE A 273 53.12 -16.91 -24.74
CA ILE A 273 51.73 -17.29 -24.59
C ILE A 273 51.08 -17.40 -25.97
N GLN A 274 50.35 -18.51 -26.20
CA GLN A 274 49.55 -18.68 -27.41
C GLN A 274 48.11 -18.27 -27.17
N ILE A 275 47.56 -17.40 -28.02
CA ILE A 275 46.17 -16.99 -27.95
C ILE A 275 45.39 -17.72 -29.00
N HIS A 276 44.40 -18.54 -28.59
CA HIS A 276 43.55 -19.36 -29.44
C HIS A 276 42.15 -18.68 -29.57
N GLU A 277 41.87 -18.08 -30.71
CA GLU A 277 40.55 -17.56 -31.02
C GLU A 277 39.70 -18.66 -31.67
N LYS A 278 38.50 -18.89 -31.10
CA LYS A 278 37.50 -19.88 -31.55
C LYS A 278 36.11 -19.25 -31.71
N ILE A 279 36.03 -18.17 -32.50
CA ILE A 279 34.75 -17.52 -32.85
C ILE A 279 34.38 -17.93 -34.27
N ASN A 280 33.62 -19.02 -34.36
CA ASN A 280 33.28 -19.64 -35.68
C ASN A 280 32.24 -18.82 -36.45
N THR A 281 31.34 -18.12 -35.73
CA THR A 281 30.27 -17.32 -36.33
C THR A 281 30.41 -15.90 -35.80
N ASP A 282 30.44 -14.90 -36.69
CA ASP A 282 30.44 -13.51 -36.25
C ASP A 282 29.07 -13.16 -35.70
N MET A 283 29.08 -12.40 -34.60
CA MET A 283 27.90 -11.90 -33.89
C MET A 283 27.96 -10.39 -33.85
N VAL A 284 26.86 -9.73 -34.21
CA VAL A 284 26.71 -8.28 -34.07
C VAL A 284 26.11 -7.98 -32.70
N LEU A 285 26.78 -7.12 -31.96
CA LEU A 285 26.34 -6.65 -30.67
C LEU A 285 25.92 -5.19 -30.77
N TYR A 286 24.89 -4.80 -30.00
CA TYR A 286 24.46 -3.41 -29.92
C TYR A 286 25.01 -2.78 -28.62
N VAL A 287 26.22 -2.21 -28.72
CA VAL A 287 27.00 -1.74 -27.57
C VAL A 287 27.71 -0.41 -27.90
N ASN A 288 28.21 0.29 -26.86
CA ASN A 288 29.13 1.41 -27.09
C ASN A 288 30.52 0.88 -27.50
N PRO A 289 31.03 1.20 -28.71
CA PRO A 289 32.27 0.62 -29.23
C PRO A 289 33.49 0.87 -28.35
N ASN A 290 33.61 2.08 -27.78
CA ASN A 290 34.77 2.47 -26.96
C ASN A 290 34.76 1.72 -25.62
N LEU A 291 33.58 1.61 -24.99
CA LEU A 291 33.42 0.88 -23.74
C LEU A 291 33.60 -0.64 -23.95
N TRP A 292 33.09 -1.17 -25.06
CA TRP A 292 33.25 -2.57 -25.42
C TRP A 292 34.72 -2.95 -25.62
N ASN A 293 35.46 -2.14 -26.39
CA ASN A 293 36.91 -2.31 -26.56
C ASN A 293 37.64 -2.25 -25.21
N LYS A 294 37.19 -1.40 -24.28
CA LYS A 294 37.76 -1.32 -22.93
C LYS A 294 37.50 -2.58 -22.11
N VAL A 295 36.31 -3.18 -22.24
CA VAL A 295 35.98 -4.48 -21.60
C VAL A 295 36.92 -5.58 -22.14
N LEU A 296 36.98 -5.76 -23.45
CA LEU A 296 37.80 -6.82 -24.06
C LEU A 296 39.29 -6.63 -23.73
N SER A 297 39.82 -5.42 -23.85
CA SER A 297 41.23 -5.12 -23.54
C SER A 297 41.58 -5.39 -22.09
N ASN A 298 40.67 -5.13 -21.15
CA ASN A 298 40.89 -5.47 -19.76
C ASN A 298 40.87 -6.98 -19.49
N ILE A 299 39.84 -7.69 -20.04
CA ILE A 299 39.69 -9.14 -19.77
C ILE A 299 40.80 -9.91 -20.45
N ILE A 300 41.02 -9.72 -21.77
CA ILE A 300 42.03 -10.46 -22.55
C ILE A 300 43.43 -10.05 -22.06
N GLY A 301 43.65 -8.74 -21.80
CA GLY A 301 44.89 -8.24 -21.22
C GLY A 301 45.21 -8.82 -19.85
N ASN A 302 44.21 -9.02 -18.99
CA ASN A 302 44.40 -9.69 -17.70
C ASN A 302 44.73 -11.18 -17.89
N ALA A 303 44.03 -11.88 -18.79
CA ALA A 303 44.33 -13.28 -19.12
C ALA A 303 45.81 -13.45 -19.51
N VAL A 304 46.33 -12.63 -20.44
CA VAL A 304 47.72 -12.67 -20.87
C VAL A 304 48.70 -12.26 -19.73
N ARG A 305 48.40 -11.17 -19.00
CA ARG A 305 49.29 -10.68 -17.95
C ARG A 305 49.44 -11.67 -16.80
N HIS A 306 48.36 -12.35 -16.42
CA HIS A 306 48.35 -13.26 -15.28
C HIS A 306 48.68 -14.71 -15.61
N SER A 307 48.68 -15.10 -16.90
CA SER A 307 49.19 -16.40 -17.32
C SER A 307 50.70 -16.56 -17.01
N PRO A 308 51.15 -17.71 -16.55
CA PRO A 308 52.55 -18.07 -16.50
C PRO A 308 53.19 -18.09 -17.90
N TYR A 309 54.51 -18.15 -17.92
CA TYR A 309 55.29 -18.25 -19.16
C TYR A 309 54.97 -19.59 -19.91
N GLY A 310 54.65 -19.53 -21.20
CA GLY A 310 54.44 -20.70 -22.04
C GLY A 310 53.05 -21.33 -21.94
N GLU A 311 52.10 -20.67 -21.25
CA GLU A 311 50.72 -21.11 -21.11
C GLU A 311 49.84 -20.57 -22.24
N ASP A 312 48.57 -21.01 -22.28
CA ASP A 312 47.61 -20.68 -23.34
C ASP A 312 46.49 -19.75 -22.85
N VAL A 313 45.95 -18.92 -23.75
CA VAL A 313 44.73 -18.13 -23.56
C VAL A 313 43.72 -18.49 -24.62
N PHE A 314 42.53 -18.89 -24.24
CA PHE A 314 41.42 -19.24 -25.13
C PHE A 314 40.37 -18.17 -25.15
N VAL A 315 39.94 -17.70 -26.31
CA VAL A 315 38.81 -16.80 -26.53
C VAL A 315 37.80 -17.54 -27.40
N THR A 316 36.71 -17.98 -26.77
CA THR A 316 35.74 -18.90 -27.38
C THR A 316 34.32 -18.34 -27.31
N LEU A 317 33.60 -18.34 -28.44
CA LEU A 317 32.16 -18.07 -28.43
C LEU A 317 31.40 -19.41 -28.35
N GLN A 318 30.68 -19.62 -27.27
CA GLN A 318 29.82 -20.76 -27.03
C GLN A 318 28.36 -20.37 -27.27
N SER A 319 27.70 -21.10 -28.19
CA SER A 319 26.27 -20.91 -28.43
C SER A 319 25.50 -22.08 -27.82
N SER A 320 24.45 -21.74 -27.04
CA SER A 320 23.56 -22.72 -26.41
C SER A 320 22.09 -22.31 -26.64
N GLU A 321 21.16 -23.19 -26.26
CA GLU A 321 19.73 -22.87 -26.29
C GLU A 321 19.37 -21.63 -25.42
N ASN A 322 20.18 -21.34 -24.39
CA ASN A 322 19.99 -20.21 -23.44
C ASN A 322 20.71 -18.93 -23.89
N GLY A 323 21.34 -18.93 -25.08
CA GLY A 323 22.02 -17.74 -25.61
C GLY A 323 23.49 -17.97 -25.92
N ASN A 324 24.19 -16.87 -26.27
CA ASN A 324 25.60 -16.84 -26.60
C ASN A 324 26.45 -16.38 -25.43
N THR A 325 27.54 -17.10 -25.18
CA THR A 325 28.47 -16.76 -24.10
C THR A 325 29.87 -16.63 -24.66
N LEU A 326 30.52 -15.48 -24.47
CA LEU A 326 31.94 -15.30 -24.73
C LEU A 326 32.71 -15.79 -23.52
N VAL A 327 33.63 -16.74 -23.73
CA VAL A 327 34.47 -17.28 -22.65
C VAL A 327 35.93 -16.90 -22.96
N ILE A 328 36.57 -16.23 -22.00
CA ILE A 328 38.01 -15.95 -22.05
C ILE A 328 38.65 -16.73 -20.89
N GLU A 329 39.46 -17.74 -21.25
CA GLU A 329 40.12 -18.64 -20.28
C GLU A 329 41.62 -18.55 -20.40
N ASN A 330 42.31 -18.42 -19.30
CA ASN A 330 43.77 -18.53 -19.25
C ASN A 330 44.20 -19.72 -18.39
N THR A 331 45.18 -20.47 -18.88
CA THR A 331 45.64 -21.71 -18.25
C THR A 331 46.77 -21.48 -17.24
N GLY A 332 47.08 -22.54 -16.46
CA GLY A 332 48.20 -22.57 -15.54
C GLY A 332 48.09 -21.69 -14.28
N VAL A 333 46.92 -21.16 -14.00
CA VAL A 333 46.67 -20.27 -12.87
C VAL A 333 45.35 -20.59 -12.19
N SER A 334 45.27 -20.32 -10.88
CA SER A 334 44.03 -20.41 -10.13
C SER A 334 43.92 -19.25 -9.16
N ILE A 335 42.67 -18.83 -8.87
CA ILE A 335 42.35 -17.81 -7.87
C ILE A 335 41.77 -18.51 -6.63
N PRO A 336 42.25 -18.21 -5.43
CA PRO A 336 41.66 -18.75 -4.20
C PRO A 336 40.14 -18.42 -4.15
N GLU A 337 39.32 -19.38 -3.74
CA GLU A 337 37.86 -19.22 -3.65
C GLU A 337 37.43 -17.98 -2.83
N ALA A 338 38.18 -17.69 -1.73
CA ALA A 338 37.93 -16.52 -0.92
C ALA A 338 38.11 -15.20 -1.69
N ASP A 339 39.05 -15.17 -2.64
CA ASP A 339 39.41 -13.98 -3.43
C ASP A 339 38.47 -13.76 -4.60
N LEU A 340 37.89 -14.82 -5.18
CA LEU A 340 36.98 -14.73 -6.34
C LEU A 340 35.84 -13.73 -6.11
N ARG A 341 35.29 -13.69 -4.91
CA ARG A 341 34.19 -12.78 -4.53
C ARG A 341 34.62 -11.31 -4.53
N HIS A 342 35.90 -11.05 -4.35
CA HIS A 342 36.47 -9.70 -4.23
C HIS A 342 37.13 -9.18 -5.51
N MET A 343 37.26 -10.02 -6.56
CA MET A 343 37.98 -9.66 -7.79
C MET A 343 37.42 -8.44 -8.52
N PHE A 344 36.13 -8.15 -8.33
CA PHE A 344 35.46 -6.98 -8.88
C PHE A 344 35.42 -5.75 -7.92
N THR A 345 36.05 -5.88 -6.74
CA THR A 345 36.19 -4.75 -5.80
C THR A 345 37.30 -3.82 -6.31
N PRO A 346 37.08 -2.49 -6.32
CA PRO A 346 38.11 -1.54 -6.74
C PRO A 346 39.42 -1.76 -5.99
N PHE A 347 40.57 -1.75 -6.69
CA PHE A 347 41.92 -1.90 -6.17
C PHE A 347 42.22 -3.25 -5.52
N TYR A 348 41.28 -4.21 -5.56
CA TYR A 348 41.53 -5.54 -5.01
C TYR A 348 42.50 -6.33 -5.89
N ARG A 349 43.41 -7.06 -5.23
CA ARG A 349 44.40 -7.94 -5.87
C ARG A 349 44.58 -9.18 -4.99
N ALA A 350 44.44 -10.37 -5.59
CA ALA A 350 44.59 -11.65 -4.88
C ALA A 350 46.03 -11.86 -4.38
N ASP A 351 47.03 -11.36 -5.09
CA ASP A 351 48.44 -11.49 -4.73
C ASP A 351 49.07 -10.14 -4.40
N LYS A 352 49.27 -9.87 -3.08
CA LYS A 352 49.91 -8.65 -2.56
C LYS A 352 51.42 -8.64 -2.70
N SER A 353 52.04 -9.80 -2.90
CA SER A 353 53.50 -9.95 -2.90
C SER A 353 54.16 -9.69 -4.28
N ARG A 354 53.42 -9.82 -5.38
CA ARG A 354 53.87 -9.57 -6.75
C ARG A 354 53.73 -8.12 -7.26
N ASN A 355 53.63 -7.17 -6.36
CA ASN A 355 53.25 -5.78 -6.60
C ASN A 355 54.06 -4.98 -7.65
N LYS A 356 55.22 -5.40 -8.04
CA LYS A 356 56.10 -4.63 -8.96
C LYS A 356 56.29 -5.22 -10.34
N ALA A 357 56.02 -6.51 -10.54
CA ALA A 357 56.32 -7.17 -11.83
C ALA A 357 55.10 -7.23 -12.81
N THR A 358 53.87 -7.22 -12.32
CA THR A 358 52.66 -7.40 -13.15
C THR A 358 51.87 -6.15 -13.45
N GLY A 359 52.22 -4.99 -12.91
CA GLY A 359 51.86 -3.64 -13.39
C GLY A 359 50.37 -3.31 -13.47
N GLY A 360 49.50 -3.83 -12.59
CA GLY A 360 48.06 -3.50 -12.63
C GLY A 360 47.57 -2.81 -11.34
N ASN A 361 46.74 -1.78 -11.46
CA ASN A 361 46.22 -0.97 -10.35
C ASN A 361 44.98 -1.60 -9.66
N GLY A 362 44.54 -2.79 -10.06
CA GLY A 362 43.33 -3.44 -9.50
C GLY A 362 42.00 -2.77 -9.90
N LEU A 363 42.01 -1.87 -10.88
CA LEU A 363 40.79 -1.22 -11.39
C LEU A 363 40.21 -1.89 -12.63
N GLY A 364 40.99 -2.69 -13.36
CA GLY A 364 40.59 -3.26 -14.66
C GLY A 364 39.30 -4.08 -14.60
N LEU A 365 39.17 -5.00 -13.62
CA LEU A 365 37.94 -5.79 -13.46
C LEU A 365 36.77 -4.96 -12.90
N TYR A 366 37.04 -3.96 -12.07
CA TYR A 366 36.01 -3.01 -11.65
C TYR A 366 35.46 -2.18 -12.82
N ILE A 367 36.32 -1.72 -13.74
CA ILE A 367 35.91 -1.05 -15.00
C ILE A 367 35.05 -2.01 -15.84
N VAL A 368 35.46 -3.27 -15.98
CA VAL A 368 34.69 -4.28 -16.70
C VAL A 368 33.30 -4.43 -16.07
N LYS A 369 33.24 -4.61 -14.75
CA LYS A 369 31.96 -4.67 -14.01
C LYS A 369 31.08 -3.47 -14.29
N THR A 370 31.60 -2.25 -14.11
CA THR A 370 30.84 -1.00 -14.29
C THR A 370 30.28 -0.87 -15.71
N ILE A 371 31.06 -1.24 -16.72
CA ILE A 371 30.63 -1.19 -18.13
C ILE A 371 29.59 -2.26 -18.42
N LEU A 372 29.80 -3.49 -17.97
CA LEU A 372 28.85 -4.59 -18.20
C LEU A 372 27.52 -4.39 -17.46
N ASP A 373 27.57 -3.92 -16.22
CA ASP A 373 26.38 -3.55 -15.45
C ASP A 373 25.58 -2.43 -16.16
N LEU A 374 26.26 -1.43 -16.71
CA LEU A 374 25.65 -0.36 -17.50
C LEU A 374 24.97 -0.88 -18.78
N HIS A 375 25.54 -1.92 -19.44
CA HIS A 375 24.94 -2.56 -20.62
C HIS A 375 23.89 -3.65 -20.25
N GLY A 376 23.64 -3.91 -18.95
CA GLY A 376 22.72 -4.96 -18.48
C GLY A 376 23.20 -6.39 -18.78
N MET A 377 24.51 -6.57 -19.01
CA MET A 377 25.09 -7.87 -19.34
C MET A 377 25.47 -8.63 -18.07
N THR A 378 25.26 -9.95 -18.07
CA THR A 378 25.65 -10.81 -16.96
C THR A 378 27.00 -11.47 -17.24
N TYR A 379 27.80 -11.59 -16.17
CA TYR A 379 29.15 -12.14 -16.27
C TYR A 379 29.51 -12.97 -15.02
N LEU A 380 30.50 -13.86 -15.17
CA LEU A 380 30.99 -14.71 -14.09
C LEU A 380 32.50 -14.97 -14.26
N LEU A 381 33.24 -14.85 -13.15
CA LEU A 381 34.65 -15.26 -13.08
C LEU A 381 34.73 -16.50 -12.18
N ARG A 382 35.35 -17.58 -12.66
CA ARG A 382 35.54 -18.80 -11.87
C ARG A 382 36.79 -19.57 -12.28
N ASN A 383 37.28 -20.41 -11.39
CA ASN A 383 38.28 -21.40 -11.70
C ASN A 383 37.68 -22.51 -12.60
N THR A 384 38.48 -23.04 -13.50
CA THR A 384 38.23 -24.24 -14.30
C THR A 384 39.26 -25.33 -13.96
N GLU A 385 39.16 -26.47 -14.62
CA GLU A 385 40.17 -27.53 -14.42
C GLU A 385 41.53 -27.13 -14.96
N GLN A 386 41.61 -26.23 -15.92
CA GLN A 386 42.83 -25.82 -16.61
C GLN A 386 43.37 -24.47 -16.13
N GLY A 387 42.51 -23.63 -15.56
CA GLY A 387 42.91 -22.28 -15.18
C GLY A 387 41.78 -21.42 -14.62
N VAL A 388 41.65 -20.20 -15.11
CA VAL A 388 40.61 -19.22 -14.75
C VAL A 388 39.86 -18.79 -15.98
N ALA A 389 38.54 -18.80 -15.94
CA ALA A 389 37.71 -18.35 -17.06
C ALA A 389 36.75 -17.23 -16.65
N PHE A 390 36.66 -16.24 -17.53
CA PHE A 390 35.65 -15.19 -17.50
C PHE A 390 34.56 -15.52 -18.52
N PHE A 391 33.33 -15.65 -18.05
CA PHE A 391 32.13 -15.94 -18.82
C PHE A 391 31.34 -14.65 -18.97
N LEU A 392 30.97 -14.28 -20.20
CA LEU A 392 30.17 -13.09 -20.50
C LEU A 392 28.98 -13.49 -21.38
N ASN A 393 27.77 -13.32 -20.86
CA ASN A 393 26.55 -13.58 -21.61
C ASN A 393 26.25 -12.40 -22.53
N LEU A 394 26.02 -12.71 -23.82
CA LEU A 394 25.80 -11.74 -24.90
C LEU A 394 24.34 -11.72 -25.40
N ASN A 395 23.38 -11.92 -24.50
CA ASN A 395 21.95 -11.95 -24.86
C ASN A 395 21.34 -10.55 -24.83
#